data_41f5fe09de59f15f13597ddc138dce5b
#
_entry.id   41f5fe09de59f15f13597ddc138dce5b
#
_cell.length_a   1.000
_cell.length_b   1.000
_cell.length_c   1.000
_cell.angle_alpha   90.00
_cell.angle_beta   90.00
_cell.angle_gamma   90.00
#
_symmetry.space_group_name_H-M   'P 1'
#
loop_
_entity.id
_entity.type
_entity.pdbx_description
1 polymer ?
#
loop_
_entity_poly.entity_id
_entity_poly.type
_entity_poly.pdbx_seq_one_letter_code
_entity_poly.pdbx_strand_id
1 'polypeptide(L)'
;MSLRQTLAALPHRLMGLPFVYDHVRPLAVGGIDFSPLYDQLRDPEAKILDIGCGTGAAHRYLGGFASYVGMDTDPVAVAHAQRRYGSAKATFHAQICTPADVRRVAPTDVVLAGILHHLDDQAAIDLLSSLKLSPQLRQVLTVDIIYLARRPLNNLLAKLDRGQFCRNEAQYLELVRESGLSLRRSRVLRSHPRTGLVQYLYIELVP
;
A
#
# COMPACT_ATOMS: atom_id res chain seq x y z
N MET A 1 -5.39 -4.25 -33.16
CA MET A 1 -5.79 -3.44 -31.99
C MET A 1 -6.58 -2.25 -32.49
N SER A 2 -7.82 -2.05 -32.04
CA SER A 2 -8.65 -0.95 -32.50
C SER A 2 -8.22 0.39 -31.87
N LEU A 3 -8.44 1.50 -32.60
CA LEU A 3 -8.13 2.87 -32.14
C LEU A 3 -8.73 3.16 -30.74
N ARG A 4 -9.88 2.55 -30.42
CA ARG A 4 -10.53 2.65 -29.10
C ARG A 4 -9.74 1.99 -27.97
N GLN A 5 -9.06 0.88 -28.23
CA GLN A 5 -8.21 0.21 -27.24
C GLN A 5 -6.92 0.99 -27.00
N THR A 6 -6.40 1.68 -28.01
CA THR A 6 -5.20 2.53 -27.89
C THR A 6 -5.49 3.80 -27.10
N LEU A 7 -6.66 4.42 -27.31
CA LEU A 7 -7.08 5.64 -26.58
C LEU A 7 -7.44 5.36 -25.12
N ALA A 8 -7.97 4.17 -24.80
CA ALA A 8 -8.23 3.78 -23.40
C ALA A 8 -6.95 3.44 -22.63
N ALA A 9 -5.88 3.04 -23.31
CA ALA A 9 -4.60 2.68 -22.70
C ALA A 9 -3.67 3.89 -22.47
N LEU A 10 -3.89 5.03 -23.12
CA LEU A 10 -3.07 6.23 -22.96
C LEU A 10 -3.09 6.80 -21.52
N PRO A 11 -4.27 6.96 -20.88
CA PRO A 11 -4.31 7.42 -19.49
C PRO A 11 -3.61 6.46 -18.52
N HIS A 12 -3.74 5.15 -18.75
CA HIS A 12 -3.08 4.15 -17.90
C HIS A 12 -1.54 4.17 -18.02
N ARG A 13 -1.00 4.41 -19.21
CA ARG A 13 0.46 4.53 -19.42
C ARG A 13 1.03 5.81 -18.83
N LEU A 14 0.34 6.94 -18.96
CA LEU A 14 0.73 8.21 -18.36
C LEU A 14 0.67 8.19 -16.84
N MET A 15 -0.35 7.54 -16.26
CA MET A 15 -0.49 7.37 -14.80
C MET A 15 0.56 6.42 -14.20
N GLY A 16 1.22 5.60 -15.01
CA GLY A 16 2.34 4.74 -14.60
C GLY A 16 3.69 5.44 -14.54
N LEU A 17 3.81 6.68 -15.04
CA LEU A 17 5.05 7.43 -14.92
C LEU A 17 5.29 7.84 -13.45
N PRO A 18 6.49 7.64 -12.89
CA PRO A 18 6.79 7.98 -11.50
C PRO A 18 6.43 9.41 -11.12
N PHE A 19 6.69 10.36 -12.01
CA PHE A 19 6.33 11.77 -11.81
C PHE A 19 4.82 11.99 -11.70
N VAL A 20 4.03 11.33 -12.54
CA VAL A 20 2.56 11.44 -12.53
C VAL A 20 2.02 10.80 -11.25
N TYR A 21 2.55 9.66 -10.86
CA TYR A 21 2.15 8.96 -9.64
C TYR A 21 2.46 9.78 -8.39
N ASP A 22 3.68 10.34 -8.29
CA ASP A 22 4.14 11.04 -7.09
C ASP A 22 3.59 12.48 -6.97
N HIS A 23 3.29 13.16 -8.08
CA HIS A 23 2.94 14.57 -8.07
C HIS A 23 1.59 14.90 -8.67
N VAL A 24 1.15 14.23 -9.73
CA VAL A 24 -0.12 14.55 -10.41
C VAL A 24 -1.30 13.84 -9.74
N ARG A 25 -1.15 12.56 -9.38
CA ARG A 25 -2.19 11.80 -8.67
C ARG A 25 -2.60 12.45 -7.35
N PRO A 26 -1.67 12.88 -6.46
CA PRO A 26 -2.04 13.60 -5.24
C PRO A 26 -2.79 14.92 -5.49
N LEU A 27 -2.53 15.60 -6.59
CA LEU A 27 -3.26 16.82 -6.97
C LEU A 27 -4.69 16.52 -7.45
N ALA A 28 -4.87 15.40 -8.15
CA ALA A 28 -6.18 15.02 -8.74
C ALA A 28 -7.14 14.41 -7.70
N VAL A 29 -6.65 13.54 -6.82
CA VAL A 29 -7.46 12.85 -5.81
C VAL A 29 -7.29 13.40 -4.40
N GLY A 30 -6.46 14.41 -4.22
CA GLY A 30 -6.03 14.94 -2.93
C GLY A 30 -4.85 14.16 -2.36
N GLY A 31 -3.87 14.87 -1.84
CA GLY A 31 -2.75 14.24 -1.12
C GLY A 31 -3.25 13.60 0.17
N ILE A 32 -2.77 12.38 0.45
CA ILE A 32 -2.99 11.75 1.75
C ILE A 32 -1.80 12.10 2.62
N ASP A 33 -2.07 12.52 3.83
CA ASP A 33 -1.03 12.55 4.85
C ASP A 33 -0.82 11.11 5.36
N PHE A 34 0.25 10.48 4.89
CA PHE A 34 0.66 9.16 5.33
C PHE A 34 1.52 9.18 6.60
N SER A 35 1.83 10.37 7.16
CA SER A 35 2.65 10.46 8.38
C SER A 35 2.07 9.61 9.52
N PRO A 36 0.74 9.53 9.75
CA PRO A 36 0.19 8.67 10.79
C PRO A 36 0.46 7.17 10.59
N LEU A 37 0.68 6.72 9.34
CA LEU A 37 1.06 5.36 9.02
C LEU A 37 2.53 5.13 9.38
N TYR A 38 3.40 6.05 8.95
CA TYR A 38 4.84 5.90 9.06
C TYR A 38 5.40 6.34 10.42
N ASP A 39 4.66 7.13 11.19
CA ASP A 39 5.03 7.51 12.56
C ASP A 39 5.17 6.30 13.50
N GLN A 40 4.52 5.17 13.17
CA GLN A 40 4.66 3.91 13.88
C GLN A 40 5.95 3.15 13.53
N LEU A 41 6.67 3.54 12.48
CA LEU A 41 7.87 2.88 11.96
C LEU A 41 9.15 3.65 12.33
N ARG A 42 9.26 4.13 13.56
CA ARG A 42 10.41 4.93 14.04
C ARG A 42 11.44 4.13 14.82
N ASP A 43 11.26 2.81 14.92
CA ASP A 43 12.23 1.95 15.60
C ASP A 43 13.47 1.75 14.71
N PRO A 44 14.67 2.17 15.14
CA PRO A 44 15.90 1.99 14.37
C PRO A 44 16.28 0.52 14.15
N GLU A 45 15.75 -0.39 14.95
CA GLU A 45 15.95 -1.85 14.82
C GLU A 45 14.88 -2.51 13.93
N ALA A 46 13.94 -1.75 13.39
CA ALA A 46 12.89 -2.30 12.54
C ALA A 46 13.45 -2.93 11.26
N LYS A 47 12.97 -4.13 10.94
CA LYS A 47 13.12 -4.77 9.64
C LYS A 47 11.81 -4.59 8.88
N ILE A 48 11.80 -3.66 7.94
CA ILE A 48 10.58 -3.24 7.23
C ILE A 48 10.46 -4.01 5.91
N LEU A 49 9.31 -4.62 5.69
CA LEU A 49 8.88 -5.14 4.39
C LEU A 49 7.73 -4.28 3.87
N ASP A 50 7.95 -3.59 2.74
CA ASP A 50 6.97 -2.73 2.07
C ASP A 50 6.47 -3.44 0.81
N ILE A 51 5.25 -3.96 0.86
CA ILE A 51 4.63 -4.70 -0.25
C ILE A 51 3.77 -3.73 -1.04
N GLY A 52 4.07 -3.62 -2.35
CA GLY A 52 3.54 -2.58 -3.22
C GLY A 52 4.21 -1.23 -3.00
N CYS A 53 5.54 -1.25 -2.84
CA CYS A 53 6.34 -0.07 -2.51
C CYS A 53 6.32 1.02 -3.60
N GLY A 54 5.89 0.72 -4.82
CA GLY A 54 5.87 1.64 -5.95
C GLY A 54 7.20 2.34 -6.16
N THR A 55 7.18 3.67 -6.20
CA THR A 55 8.37 4.54 -6.35
C THR A 55 9.21 4.68 -5.08
N GLY A 56 8.88 3.95 -4.01
CA GLY A 56 9.56 4.02 -2.72
C GLY A 56 9.21 5.27 -1.90
N ALA A 57 8.07 5.90 -2.18
CA ALA A 57 7.68 7.15 -1.53
C ALA A 57 7.58 7.05 0.00
N ALA A 58 7.28 5.86 0.53
CA ALA A 58 7.27 5.55 1.96
C ALA A 58 8.60 5.89 2.65
N HIS A 59 9.72 5.59 1.98
CA HIS A 59 11.06 5.73 2.52
C HIS A 59 11.38 7.16 3.04
N ARG A 60 10.77 8.19 2.46
CA ARG A 60 10.99 9.59 2.90
C ARG A 60 10.37 9.92 4.27
N TYR A 61 9.47 9.08 4.77
CA TYR A 61 8.80 9.26 6.07
C TYR A 61 9.45 8.44 7.20
N LEU A 62 10.37 7.53 6.84
CA LEU A 62 11.03 6.67 7.82
C LEU A 62 12.16 7.41 8.52
N GLY A 63 12.14 7.41 9.86
CA GLY A 63 13.17 8.07 10.66
C GLY A 63 14.44 7.25 10.88
N GLY A 64 14.37 5.93 10.65
CA GLY A 64 15.47 4.97 10.81
C GLY A 64 14.93 3.55 10.75
N PHE A 65 15.79 2.59 10.40
CA PHE A 65 15.47 1.16 10.34
C PHE A 65 16.76 0.34 10.28
N ALA A 66 16.70 -0.92 10.70
CA ALA A 66 17.82 -1.87 10.53
C ALA A 66 17.93 -2.31 9.07
N SER A 67 16.78 -2.66 8.45
CA SER A 67 16.70 -3.00 7.03
C SER A 67 15.34 -2.63 6.44
N TYR A 68 15.32 -2.31 5.15
CA TYR A 68 14.11 -2.05 4.38
C TYR A 68 14.13 -2.87 3.08
N VAL A 69 13.07 -3.61 2.82
CA VAL A 69 12.88 -4.35 1.57
C VAL A 69 11.56 -3.92 0.95
N GLY A 70 11.63 -3.22 -0.17
CA GLY A 70 10.47 -2.85 -0.98
C GLY A 70 10.24 -3.88 -2.10
N MET A 71 8.99 -4.29 -2.30
CA MET A 71 8.60 -5.18 -3.41
C MET A 71 7.41 -4.59 -4.15
N ASP A 72 7.48 -4.56 -5.48
CA ASP A 72 6.39 -4.14 -6.35
C ASP A 72 6.47 -4.87 -7.70
N THR A 73 5.36 -5.00 -8.38
CA THR A 73 5.31 -5.65 -9.70
C THR A 73 5.68 -4.72 -10.85
N ASP A 74 5.72 -3.39 -10.62
CA ASP A 74 6.10 -2.41 -11.64
C ASP A 74 7.63 -2.21 -11.66
N PRO A 75 8.35 -2.75 -12.68
CA PRO A 75 9.80 -2.66 -12.74
C PRO A 75 10.30 -1.21 -12.94
N VAL A 76 9.48 -0.32 -13.53
CA VAL A 76 9.84 1.08 -13.74
C VAL A 76 9.81 1.84 -12.41
N ALA A 77 8.76 1.63 -11.61
CA ALA A 77 8.63 2.20 -10.29
C ALA A 77 9.74 1.70 -9.36
N VAL A 78 10.01 0.39 -9.36
CA VAL A 78 11.07 -0.23 -8.56
C VAL A 78 12.45 0.29 -8.95
N ALA A 79 12.76 0.40 -10.25
CA ALA A 79 14.03 0.96 -10.71
C ALA A 79 14.21 2.42 -10.27
N HIS A 80 13.11 3.20 -10.23
CA HIS A 80 13.12 4.56 -9.68
C HIS A 80 13.42 4.55 -8.18
N ALA A 81 12.71 3.70 -7.43
CA ALA A 81 12.88 3.56 -5.98
C ALA A 81 14.32 3.16 -5.63
N GLN A 82 14.88 2.16 -6.33
CA GLN A 82 16.25 1.69 -6.14
C GLN A 82 17.29 2.80 -6.41
N ARG A 83 17.12 3.57 -7.48
CA ARG A 83 18.05 4.70 -7.78
C ARG A 83 17.98 5.81 -6.73
N ARG A 84 16.79 6.07 -6.18
CA ARG A 84 16.56 7.20 -5.29
C ARG A 84 16.86 6.89 -3.83
N TYR A 85 16.53 5.69 -3.37
CA TYR A 85 16.55 5.29 -1.97
C TYR A 85 17.39 4.04 -1.68
N GLY A 86 17.86 3.34 -2.72
CA GLY A 86 18.68 2.15 -2.57
C GLY A 86 19.96 2.44 -1.79
N SER A 87 20.28 1.56 -0.82
CA SER A 87 21.46 1.66 0.03
C SER A 87 21.83 0.26 0.56
N ALA A 88 22.87 0.19 1.39
CA ALA A 88 23.21 -1.06 2.06
C ALA A 88 22.10 -1.60 2.99
N LYS A 89 21.18 -0.71 3.43
CA LYS A 89 20.07 -1.07 4.31
C LYS A 89 18.71 -1.08 3.59
N ALA A 90 18.61 -0.55 2.38
CA ALA A 90 17.36 -0.44 1.63
C ALA A 90 17.49 -1.02 0.23
N THR A 91 16.71 -2.06 -0.08
CA THR A 91 16.67 -2.74 -1.37
C THR A 91 15.27 -2.79 -1.94
N PHE A 92 15.15 -2.78 -3.26
CA PHE A 92 13.88 -2.79 -3.96
C PHE A 92 13.87 -3.87 -5.05
N HIS A 93 12.81 -4.67 -5.12
CA HIS A 93 12.71 -5.84 -5.98
C HIS A 93 11.45 -5.79 -6.84
N ALA A 94 11.60 -5.94 -8.17
CA ALA A 94 10.48 -5.99 -9.12
C ALA A 94 9.88 -7.40 -9.16
N GLN A 95 9.08 -7.73 -8.16
CA GLN A 95 8.45 -9.05 -8.02
C GLN A 95 7.22 -9.01 -7.11
N ILE A 96 6.39 -10.05 -7.22
CA ILE A 96 5.34 -10.33 -6.24
C ILE A 96 6.00 -10.83 -4.95
N CYS A 97 5.54 -10.34 -3.81
CA CYS A 97 5.94 -10.86 -2.50
C CYS A 97 5.33 -12.25 -2.29
N THR A 98 6.18 -13.22 -2.00
CA THR A 98 5.79 -14.61 -1.74
C THR A 98 5.96 -14.98 -0.26
N PRO A 99 5.32 -16.08 0.20
CA PRO A 99 5.57 -16.62 1.56
C PRO A 99 7.04 -16.94 1.83
N ALA A 100 7.82 -17.31 0.80
CA ALA A 100 9.25 -17.54 0.91
C ALA A 100 10.02 -16.23 1.17
N ASP A 101 9.58 -15.13 0.55
CA ASP A 101 10.16 -13.81 0.80
C ASP A 101 9.90 -13.33 2.22
N VAL A 102 8.70 -13.54 2.76
CA VAL A 102 8.38 -13.20 4.15
C VAL A 102 9.30 -13.94 5.12
N ARG A 103 9.51 -15.25 4.91
CA ARG A 103 10.46 -16.03 5.73
C ARG A 103 11.90 -15.54 5.60
N ARG A 104 12.35 -15.24 4.38
CA ARG A 104 13.70 -14.78 4.07
C ARG A 104 13.99 -13.40 4.66
N VAL A 105 13.08 -12.47 4.50
CA VAL A 105 13.21 -11.09 5.03
C VAL A 105 13.04 -11.08 6.54
N ALA A 106 12.19 -11.96 7.08
CA ALA A 106 11.83 -12.03 8.50
C ALA A 106 11.51 -10.64 9.07
N PRO A 107 10.52 -9.91 8.48
CA PRO A 107 10.23 -8.54 8.88
C PRO A 107 9.69 -8.46 10.31
N THR A 108 10.04 -7.38 11.00
CA THR A 108 9.36 -7.00 12.23
C THR A 108 8.11 -6.17 11.95
N ASP A 109 8.13 -5.39 10.87
CA ASP A 109 7.10 -4.46 10.49
C ASP A 109 6.78 -4.59 9.00
N VAL A 110 5.51 -4.66 8.65
CA VAL A 110 5.06 -4.77 7.26
C VAL A 110 4.17 -3.58 6.90
N VAL A 111 4.36 -3.05 5.71
CA VAL A 111 3.54 -1.97 5.14
C VAL A 111 2.83 -2.46 3.89
N LEU A 112 1.52 -2.15 3.80
CA LEU A 112 0.64 -2.42 2.66
C LEU A 112 -0.13 -1.13 2.33
N ALA A 113 0.51 -0.22 1.59
CA ALA A 113 -0.11 1.06 1.26
C ALA A 113 -0.77 1.03 -0.14
N GLY A 114 -2.09 0.90 -0.18
CA GLY A 114 -2.85 0.87 -1.42
C GLY A 114 -2.75 -0.45 -2.17
N ILE A 115 -2.77 -1.57 -1.47
CA ILE A 115 -2.58 -2.91 -2.04
C ILE A 115 -3.83 -3.78 -1.95
N LEU A 116 -4.53 -3.78 -0.82
CA LEU A 116 -5.62 -4.72 -0.60
C LEU A 116 -6.79 -4.50 -1.57
N HIS A 117 -6.99 -3.29 -2.07
CA HIS A 117 -8.02 -3.00 -3.07
C HIS A 117 -7.65 -3.46 -4.50
N HIS A 118 -6.45 -3.96 -4.72
CA HIS A 118 -6.04 -4.64 -5.96
C HIS A 118 -6.23 -6.16 -5.92
N LEU A 119 -6.47 -6.73 -4.75
CA LEU A 119 -6.57 -8.17 -4.52
C LEU A 119 -8.02 -8.58 -4.27
N ASP A 120 -8.46 -9.70 -4.86
CA ASP A 120 -9.70 -10.34 -4.44
C ASP A 120 -9.61 -10.81 -2.99
N ASP A 121 -10.73 -11.28 -2.43
CA ASP A 121 -10.79 -11.61 -1.00
C ASP A 121 -9.80 -12.73 -0.64
N GLN A 122 -9.72 -13.79 -1.46
CA GLN A 122 -8.83 -14.91 -1.17
C GLN A 122 -7.36 -14.50 -1.25
N ALA A 123 -6.97 -13.77 -2.29
CA ALA A 123 -5.60 -13.28 -2.44
C ALA A 123 -5.20 -12.32 -1.30
N ALA A 124 -6.12 -11.48 -0.83
CA ALA A 124 -5.88 -10.59 0.29
C ALA A 124 -5.71 -11.37 1.61
N ILE A 125 -6.56 -12.37 1.86
CA ILE A 125 -6.48 -13.26 3.02
C ILE A 125 -5.17 -14.05 3.00
N ASP A 126 -4.81 -14.62 1.85
CA ASP A 126 -3.57 -15.42 1.69
C ASP A 126 -2.34 -14.56 1.93
N LEU A 127 -2.31 -13.33 1.39
CA LEU A 127 -1.24 -12.37 1.63
C LEU A 127 -1.12 -12.07 3.12
N LEU A 128 -2.20 -11.61 3.76
CA LEU A 128 -2.20 -11.25 5.19
C LEU A 128 -1.81 -12.43 6.07
N SER A 129 -2.35 -13.64 5.79
CA SER A 129 -2.02 -14.86 6.53
C SER A 129 -0.54 -15.22 6.40
N SER A 130 0.05 -15.02 5.23
CA SER A 130 1.47 -15.33 4.96
C SER A 130 2.43 -14.47 5.78
N LEU A 131 2.02 -13.29 6.22
CA LEU A 131 2.86 -12.39 7.01
C LEU A 131 3.21 -12.98 8.38
N LYS A 132 2.35 -13.85 8.92
CA LYS A 132 2.62 -14.59 10.17
C LYS A 132 3.78 -15.58 10.07
N LEU A 133 4.29 -15.84 8.87
CA LEU A 133 5.48 -16.66 8.66
C LEU A 133 6.77 -15.96 9.11
N SER A 134 6.72 -14.66 9.39
CA SER A 134 7.81 -13.97 10.08
C SER A 134 7.72 -14.22 11.58
N PRO A 135 8.73 -14.89 12.19
CA PRO A 135 8.72 -15.15 13.63
C PRO A 135 8.94 -13.89 14.48
N GLN A 136 9.34 -12.79 13.85
CA GLN A 136 9.62 -11.53 14.50
C GLN A 136 8.55 -10.46 14.21
N LEU A 137 7.45 -10.82 13.53
CA LEU A 137 6.40 -9.87 13.17
C LEU A 137 5.81 -9.21 14.41
N ARG A 138 5.82 -7.88 14.44
CA ARG A 138 5.25 -7.06 15.52
C ARG A 138 3.99 -6.34 15.08
N GLN A 139 3.97 -5.88 13.83
CA GLN A 139 2.83 -5.15 13.30
C GLN A 139 2.75 -5.20 11.77
N VAL A 140 1.53 -5.05 11.28
CA VAL A 140 1.21 -4.83 9.86
C VAL A 140 0.39 -3.56 9.77
N LEU A 141 0.85 -2.62 8.95
CA LEU A 141 0.20 -1.34 8.72
C LEU A 141 -0.36 -1.31 7.30
N THR A 142 -1.66 -1.08 7.15
CA THR A 142 -2.28 -0.95 5.83
C THR A 142 -3.12 0.31 5.72
N VAL A 143 -3.12 0.88 4.53
CA VAL A 143 -3.98 2.01 4.14
C VAL A 143 -4.56 1.73 2.77
N ASP A 144 -5.87 1.65 2.70
CA ASP A 144 -6.58 1.39 1.45
C ASP A 144 -7.77 2.33 1.27
N ILE A 145 -8.11 2.61 0.00
CA ILE A 145 -9.29 3.40 -0.35
C ILE A 145 -10.55 2.64 0.07
N ILE A 146 -11.56 3.34 0.62
CA ILE A 146 -12.79 2.69 1.08
C ILE A 146 -14.06 3.22 0.41
N TYR A 147 -15.07 2.36 0.31
CA TYR A 147 -16.44 2.76 0.05
C TYR A 147 -17.12 3.24 1.34
N LEU A 148 -17.82 4.36 1.24
CA LEU A 148 -18.51 4.99 2.35
C LEU A 148 -19.99 5.16 2.04
N ALA A 149 -20.86 4.76 2.99
CA ALA A 149 -22.28 5.08 2.90
C ALA A 149 -22.48 6.60 2.78
N ARG A 150 -23.40 7.02 1.89
CA ARG A 150 -23.76 8.42 1.66
C ARG A 150 -22.63 9.34 1.14
N ARG A 151 -21.59 8.78 0.51
CA ARG A 151 -20.48 9.52 -0.10
C ARG A 151 -20.30 9.13 -1.58
N PRO A 152 -21.27 9.46 -2.47
CA PRO A 152 -21.26 8.98 -3.85
C PRO A 152 -20.04 9.42 -4.64
N LEU A 153 -19.54 10.63 -4.40
CA LEU A 153 -18.32 11.13 -5.07
C LEU A 153 -17.07 10.36 -4.64
N ASN A 154 -16.91 10.07 -3.35
CA ASN A 154 -15.84 9.21 -2.86
C ASN A 154 -15.90 7.84 -3.54
N ASN A 155 -17.08 7.24 -3.59
CA ASN A 155 -17.26 5.90 -4.14
C ASN A 155 -17.03 5.88 -5.66
N LEU A 156 -17.41 6.95 -6.36
CA LEU A 156 -17.10 7.10 -7.78
C LEU A 156 -15.60 7.19 -8.01
N LEU A 157 -14.89 8.01 -7.25
CA LEU A 157 -13.43 8.15 -7.35
C LEU A 157 -12.72 6.85 -6.95
N ALA A 158 -13.19 6.15 -5.92
CA ALA A 158 -12.69 4.83 -5.55
C ALA A 158 -12.91 3.80 -6.67
N LYS A 159 -14.04 3.87 -7.39
CA LYS A 159 -14.33 2.99 -8.53
C LYS A 159 -13.47 3.32 -9.76
N LEU A 160 -13.04 4.58 -9.89
CA LEU A 160 -12.15 5.03 -10.97
C LEU A 160 -10.66 4.77 -10.65
N ASP A 161 -10.34 4.41 -9.42
CA ASP A 161 -9.00 3.94 -9.08
C ASP A 161 -8.74 2.59 -9.77
N ARG A 162 -7.49 2.23 -9.93
CA ARG A 162 -7.06 0.99 -10.59
C ARG A 162 -7.46 -0.28 -9.83
N GLY A 163 -7.81 -0.14 -8.54
CA GLY A 163 -8.24 -1.24 -7.69
C GLY A 163 -9.65 -1.72 -8.06
N GLN A 164 -9.78 -3.02 -8.33
CA GLN A 164 -11.05 -3.64 -8.72
C GLN A 164 -11.87 -4.09 -7.50
N PHE A 165 -11.24 -4.19 -6.33
CA PHE A 165 -11.79 -4.79 -5.11
C PHE A 165 -11.85 -3.78 -3.95
N CYS A 166 -12.26 -2.54 -4.24
CA CYS A 166 -12.54 -1.59 -3.17
C CYS A 166 -13.65 -2.11 -2.25
N ARG A 167 -13.46 -1.96 -0.95
CA ARG A 167 -14.33 -2.49 0.09
C ARG A 167 -14.78 -1.39 1.04
N ASN A 168 -15.84 -1.63 1.80
CA ASN A 168 -16.14 -0.83 2.99
C ASN A 168 -15.33 -1.32 4.20
N GLU A 169 -15.38 -0.59 5.31
CA GLU A 169 -14.62 -0.93 6.51
C GLU A 169 -14.93 -2.34 7.02
N ALA A 170 -16.22 -2.73 7.10
CA ALA A 170 -16.60 -4.05 7.59
C ALA A 170 -16.02 -5.19 6.74
N GLN A 171 -15.99 -5.01 5.41
CA GLN A 171 -15.42 -6.00 4.50
C GLN A 171 -13.88 -6.10 4.65
N TYR A 172 -13.17 -4.98 4.83
CA TYR A 172 -11.73 -5.03 5.12
C TYR A 172 -11.44 -5.72 6.46
N LEU A 173 -12.23 -5.44 7.49
CA LEU A 173 -12.06 -6.08 8.80
C LEU A 173 -12.38 -7.58 8.76
N GLU A 174 -13.27 -8.02 7.87
CA GLU A 174 -13.52 -9.45 7.65
C GLU A 174 -12.30 -10.15 7.05
N LEU A 175 -11.61 -9.55 6.06
CA LEU A 175 -10.34 -10.09 5.55
C LEU A 175 -9.31 -10.26 6.68
N VAL A 176 -9.23 -9.27 7.57
CA VAL A 176 -8.33 -9.32 8.74
C VAL A 176 -8.69 -10.50 9.63
N ARG A 177 -9.98 -10.65 9.97
CA ARG A 177 -10.46 -11.76 10.81
C ARG A 177 -10.11 -13.13 10.19
N GLU A 178 -10.34 -13.29 8.90
CA GLU A 178 -10.07 -14.54 8.19
C GLU A 178 -8.59 -14.84 8.02
N SER A 179 -7.73 -13.80 7.95
CA SER A 179 -6.28 -13.97 7.90
C SER A 179 -5.68 -14.47 9.21
N GLY A 180 -6.44 -14.37 10.31
CA GLY A 180 -5.98 -14.71 11.67
C GLY A 180 -4.95 -13.73 12.24
N LEU A 181 -4.85 -12.51 11.68
CA LEU A 181 -4.22 -11.36 12.33
C LEU A 181 -5.23 -10.69 13.25
N SER A 182 -4.74 -10.01 14.27
CA SER A 182 -5.58 -9.31 15.23
C SER A 182 -5.62 -7.82 14.95
N LEU A 183 -6.80 -7.22 14.98
CA LEU A 183 -6.98 -5.78 14.84
C LEU A 183 -6.50 -5.06 16.11
N ARG A 184 -5.50 -4.17 15.97
CA ARG A 184 -5.11 -3.26 17.06
C ARG A 184 -5.87 -1.94 16.97
N ARG A 185 -5.99 -1.37 15.76
CA ARG A 185 -6.65 -0.09 15.51
C ARG A 185 -7.15 0.00 14.07
N SER A 186 -8.30 0.65 13.88
CA SER A 186 -8.73 1.16 12.58
C SER A 186 -9.14 2.64 12.69
N ARG A 187 -8.95 3.39 11.62
CA ARG A 187 -9.47 4.75 11.50
C ARG A 187 -9.57 5.19 10.05
N VAL A 188 -10.56 6.03 9.77
CA VAL A 188 -10.71 6.65 8.45
C VAL A 188 -9.82 7.90 8.37
N LEU A 189 -8.94 7.91 7.37
CA LEU A 189 -8.11 9.05 7.00
C LEU A 189 -8.79 9.81 5.86
N ARG A 190 -8.82 11.13 5.93
CA ARG A 190 -9.32 11.98 4.85
C ARG A 190 -8.17 12.37 3.93
N SER A 191 -8.38 12.22 2.61
CA SER A 191 -7.50 12.88 1.65
C SER A 191 -7.64 14.38 1.85
N HIS A 192 -6.58 15.09 1.77
CA HIS A 192 -6.43 16.53 1.91
C HIS A 192 -7.43 17.21 2.89
N PRO A 193 -6.95 17.96 3.90
CA PRO A 193 -7.81 18.53 4.94
C PRO A 193 -8.88 19.48 4.41
N ARG A 194 -8.77 20.00 3.19
CA ARG A 194 -9.70 20.96 2.58
C ARG A 194 -10.77 20.33 1.69
N THR A 195 -10.50 19.22 1.02
CA THR A 195 -11.46 18.63 0.08
C THR A 195 -12.09 17.34 0.61
N GLY A 196 -11.33 16.48 1.27
CA GLY A 196 -11.81 15.20 1.81
C GLY A 196 -12.59 14.35 0.79
N LEU A 197 -12.27 14.52 -0.51
CA LEU A 197 -13.01 13.90 -1.61
C LEU A 197 -12.88 12.38 -1.59
N VAL A 198 -11.68 11.88 -1.27
CA VAL A 198 -11.40 10.44 -1.14
C VAL A 198 -11.01 10.17 0.29
N GLN A 199 -11.49 9.07 0.83
CA GLN A 199 -11.16 8.61 2.17
C GLN A 199 -10.50 7.25 2.11
N TYR A 200 -9.64 7.01 3.08
CA TYR A 200 -8.85 5.80 3.19
C TYR A 200 -9.04 5.19 4.56
N LEU A 201 -9.02 3.89 4.62
CA LEU A 201 -9.03 3.14 5.86
C LEU A 201 -7.59 2.80 6.25
N TYR A 202 -7.15 3.31 7.38
CA TYR A 202 -5.93 2.87 8.04
C TYR A 202 -6.27 1.75 9.01
N ILE A 203 -5.50 0.67 8.92
CA ILE A 203 -5.62 -0.48 9.83
C ILE A 203 -4.23 -0.83 10.36
N GLU A 204 -4.14 -1.02 11.65
CA GLU A 204 -2.97 -1.52 12.37
C GLU A 204 -3.29 -2.90 12.91
N LEU A 205 -2.49 -3.90 12.51
CA LEU A 205 -2.67 -5.30 12.86
C LEU A 205 -1.47 -5.81 13.64
N VAL A 206 -1.73 -6.86 14.43
CA VAL A 206 -0.71 -7.62 15.15
C VAL A 206 -0.92 -9.12 14.90
N PRO A 207 0.12 -9.94 15.08
CA PRO A 207 0.03 -11.40 15.00
C PRO A 207 -1.03 -11.99 15.92
#